data_66f7074332bb0d9c158ad29e45660fbc
#
_entry.id   66f7074332bb0d9c158ad29e45660fbc
#
_cell.length_a   1.000
_cell.length_b   1.000
_cell.length_c   1.000
_cell.angle_alpha   90.00
_cell.angle_beta   90.00
_cell.angle_gamma   90.00
#
_symmetry.space_group_name_H-M   'P 1'
#
loop_
_entity.id
_entity.type
_entity.pdbx_description
1 polymer ?
#
loop_
_entity_poly.entity_id
_entity_poly.type
_entity_poly.pdbx_seq_one_letter_code
_entity_poly.pdbx_strand_id
1 'polypeptide(L)'
;MSLIADPKIKELYEEVRNDSAATNWLYLTYKEPADVLEIRGSGSGGFPEFLSQLKPEECGYGYVRINIGNDELSTRCKFILVSWVGANAKIMRKAKISVQLSEVKSVVKVYAVEFAANTLNDLKQEDVMLKVKKAMGANYDRQSSQY
;
A
#
# COMPACT_ATOMS: atom_id res chain seq x y z
N MET A 1 -2.61 8.34 22.44
CA MET A 1 -2.00 8.98 21.26
C MET A 1 -2.47 8.27 20.01
N SER A 2 -2.80 9.03 18.98
CA SER A 2 -3.31 8.47 17.73
C SER A 2 -2.20 7.75 16.96
N LEU A 3 -2.55 6.62 16.34
CA LEU A 3 -1.62 5.88 15.50
C LEU A 3 -1.08 6.75 14.37
N ILE A 4 -1.95 7.55 13.75
CA ILE A 4 -1.58 8.46 12.67
C ILE A 4 -1.68 9.89 13.19
N ALA A 5 -0.61 10.35 13.82
CA ALA A 5 -0.58 11.67 14.43
C ALA A 5 0.04 12.73 13.50
N ASP A 6 0.91 12.30 12.58
CA ASP A 6 1.62 13.22 11.69
C ASP A 6 0.72 13.60 10.51
N PRO A 7 0.36 14.89 10.34
CA PRO A 7 -0.48 15.31 9.23
C PRO A 7 0.17 15.11 7.86
N LYS A 8 1.47 14.99 7.79
CA LYS A 8 2.18 14.72 6.55
C LYS A 8 1.80 13.37 5.94
N ILE A 9 1.39 12.42 6.77
CA ILE A 9 0.97 11.10 6.28
C ILE A 9 -0.21 11.24 5.32
N LYS A 10 -1.22 12.02 5.72
CA LYS A 10 -2.37 12.27 4.86
C LYS A 10 -1.98 13.05 3.61
N GLU A 11 -1.09 14.02 3.74
CA GLU A 11 -0.62 14.81 2.62
C GLU A 11 0.08 13.92 1.59
N LEU A 12 0.95 13.03 2.05
CA LEU A 12 1.65 12.11 1.15
C LEU A 12 0.73 11.07 0.54
N TYR A 13 -0.25 10.60 1.31
CA TYR A 13 -1.26 9.70 0.76
C TYR A 13 -1.98 10.37 -0.41
N GLU A 14 -2.39 11.62 -0.24
CA GLU A 14 -3.10 12.35 -1.30
C GLU A 14 -2.18 12.63 -2.49
N GLU A 15 -0.89 12.85 -2.23
CA GLU A 15 0.08 13.04 -3.30
C GLU A 15 0.25 11.76 -4.13
N VAL A 16 0.36 10.61 -3.47
CA VAL A 16 0.44 9.33 -4.19
C VAL A 16 -0.85 9.09 -4.99
N ARG A 17 -1.98 9.43 -4.40
CA ARG A 17 -3.28 9.25 -5.04
C ARG A 17 -3.45 10.15 -6.26
N ASN A 18 -2.80 11.30 -6.26
CA ASN A 18 -2.86 12.23 -7.40
C ASN A 18 -1.93 11.71 -8.49
N ASP A 19 -2.51 11.16 -9.54
CA ASP A 19 -1.74 10.54 -10.62
C ASP A 19 -0.96 11.55 -11.46
N SER A 20 -1.19 12.84 -11.26
CA SER A 20 -0.38 13.89 -11.87
C SER A 20 0.89 14.20 -11.09
N ALA A 21 0.96 13.73 -9.83
CA ALA A 21 2.13 13.95 -8.99
C ALA A 21 3.20 12.89 -9.26
N ALA A 22 4.46 13.28 -9.10
CA ALA A 22 5.57 12.36 -9.31
C ALA A 22 5.65 11.27 -8.24
N THR A 23 5.33 11.62 -6.99
CA THR A 23 5.38 10.67 -5.88
C THR A 23 4.35 9.56 -6.11
N ASN A 24 4.81 8.31 -6.15
CA ASN A 24 3.91 7.21 -6.47
C ASN A 24 3.97 6.05 -5.45
N TRP A 25 4.65 6.23 -4.34
CA TRP A 25 4.58 5.28 -3.24
C TRP A 25 4.87 5.96 -1.92
N LEU A 26 4.36 5.36 -0.85
CA LEU A 26 4.52 5.82 0.53
C LEU A 26 4.68 4.59 1.42
N TYR A 27 5.64 4.61 2.33
CA TYR A 27 5.84 3.53 3.29
C TYR A 27 5.89 4.10 4.70
N LEU A 28 5.05 3.54 5.57
CA LEU A 28 4.92 3.95 6.96
C LEU A 28 5.39 2.81 7.86
N THR A 29 6.19 3.15 8.87
CA THR A 29 6.62 2.20 9.89
C THR A 29 6.33 2.79 11.25
N TYR A 30 6.55 2.00 12.29
CA TYR A 30 6.28 2.43 13.66
C TYR A 30 7.49 3.14 14.26
N LYS A 31 7.21 4.15 15.07
CA LYS A 31 8.22 4.80 15.91
C LYS A 31 8.42 3.93 17.14
N GLU A 32 9.20 2.87 17.00
CA GLU A 32 9.37 1.92 18.09
C GLU A 32 9.90 2.60 19.36
N PRO A 33 9.40 2.23 20.55
CA PRO A 33 8.41 1.16 20.81
C PRO A 33 6.95 1.63 20.77
N ALA A 34 6.69 2.84 20.35
CA ALA A 34 5.36 3.44 20.38
C ALA A 34 4.47 2.90 19.25
N ASP A 35 3.17 2.92 19.51
CA ASP A 35 2.18 2.58 18.49
C ASP A 35 1.79 3.85 17.71
N VAL A 36 2.78 4.44 17.08
CA VAL A 36 2.62 5.64 16.26
C VAL A 36 3.37 5.41 14.96
N LEU A 37 2.74 5.71 13.84
CA LEU A 37 3.36 5.56 12.53
C LEU A 37 4.16 6.80 12.15
N GLU A 38 5.25 6.57 11.46
CA GLU A 38 6.06 7.62 10.87
C GLU A 38 6.31 7.30 9.40
N ILE A 39 6.61 8.34 8.63
CA ILE A 39 6.95 8.17 7.23
C ILE A 39 8.37 7.60 7.15
N ARG A 40 8.48 6.36 6.69
CA ARG A 40 9.77 5.75 6.44
C ARG A 40 10.34 6.24 5.13
N GLY A 41 9.49 6.41 4.14
CA GLY A 41 9.93 6.87 2.83
C GLY A 41 8.79 7.07 1.87
N SER A 42 9.10 7.76 0.80
CA SER A 42 8.21 7.97 -0.34
C SER A 42 9.10 8.24 -1.55
N GLY A 43 8.54 8.11 -2.73
CA GLY A 43 9.35 8.34 -3.92
C GLY A 43 8.56 8.21 -5.20
N SER A 44 9.28 8.28 -6.30
CA SER A 44 8.71 8.25 -7.65
C SER A 44 9.13 7.02 -8.45
N GLY A 45 9.85 6.10 -7.84
CA GLY A 45 10.37 4.90 -8.52
C GLY A 45 9.39 3.74 -8.58
N GLY A 46 8.17 3.93 -8.12
CA GLY A 46 7.12 2.94 -8.25
C GLY A 46 7.26 1.75 -7.34
N PHE A 47 6.58 0.67 -7.70
CA PHE A 47 6.51 -0.54 -6.91
C PHE A 47 7.89 -1.15 -6.61
N PRO A 48 8.81 -1.25 -7.57
CA PRO A 48 10.14 -1.79 -7.25
C PRO A 48 10.90 -0.99 -6.21
N GLU A 49 10.78 0.33 -6.25
CA GLU A 49 11.43 1.18 -5.26
C GLU A 49 10.81 0.99 -3.88
N PHE A 50 9.48 0.88 -3.83
CA PHE A 50 8.77 0.58 -2.59
C PHE A 50 9.26 -0.75 -2.00
N LEU A 51 9.37 -1.79 -2.82
CA LEU A 51 9.84 -3.09 -2.35
C LEU A 51 11.23 -3.03 -1.72
N SER A 52 12.08 -2.15 -2.23
CA SER A 52 13.44 -2.01 -1.71
C SER A 52 13.49 -1.45 -0.30
N GLN A 53 12.38 -0.89 0.18
CA GLN A 53 12.30 -0.33 1.53
C GLN A 53 11.95 -1.35 2.58
N LEU A 54 11.37 -2.48 2.19
CA LEU A 54 10.84 -3.48 3.11
C LEU A 54 11.96 -4.28 3.74
N LYS A 55 11.89 -4.45 5.07
CA LYS A 55 12.89 -5.17 5.84
C LYS A 55 12.23 -6.25 6.68
N PRO A 56 12.89 -7.41 6.83
CA PRO A 56 12.31 -8.51 7.62
C PRO A 56 12.19 -8.22 9.11
N GLU A 57 12.89 -7.21 9.62
CA GLU A 57 12.90 -6.88 11.05
C GLU A 57 11.79 -5.94 11.45
N GLU A 58 11.02 -5.41 10.50
CA GLU A 58 10.03 -4.39 10.83
C GLU A 58 8.67 -4.70 10.22
N CYS A 59 7.66 -3.99 10.72
CA CYS A 59 6.30 -4.02 10.18
C CYS A 59 5.91 -2.63 9.76
N GLY A 60 5.00 -2.56 8.79
CA GLY A 60 4.55 -1.26 8.31
C GLY A 60 3.43 -1.37 7.30
N TYR A 61 3.09 -0.25 6.71
CA TYR A 61 2.02 -0.17 5.72
C TYR A 61 2.52 0.61 4.51
N GLY A 62 2.23 0.07 3.33
CA GLY A 62 2.60 0.70 2.08
C GLY A 62 1.40 1.09 1.26
N TYR A 63 1.52 2.19 0.54
CA TYR A 63 0.51 2.65 -0.39
C TYR A 63 1.21 2.96 -1.70
N VAL A 64 0.82 2.29 -2.77
CA VAL A 64 1.55 2.35 -4.03
C VAL A 64 0.60 2.53 -5.19
N ARG A 65 0.98 3.41 -6.11
CA ARG A 65 0.29 3.61 -7.37
C ARG A 65 0.80 2.59 -8.38
N ILE A 66 -0.12 1.85 -8.98
CA ILE A 66 0.20 0.84 -9.98
C ILE A 66 -0.36 1.29 -11.33
N ASN A 67 0.50 1.42 -12.32
CA ASN A 67 0.09 1.73 -13.68
C ASN A 67 -0.26 0.44 -14.39
N ILE A 68 -1.48 0.36 -14.91
CA ILE A 68 -1.97 -0.86 -15.53
C ILE A 68 -2.25 -0.68 -17.02
N GLY A 69 -2.48 0.55 -17.44
CA GLY A 69 -2.87 0.82 -18.81
C GLY A 69 -1.69 0.84 -19.76
N ASN A 70 -1.83 0.11 -20.85
CA ASN A 70 -0.89 0.18 -21.97
C ASN A 70 -1.48 1.00 -23.10
N ASP A 71 -2.58 1.66 -22.84
CA ASP A 71 -3.29 2.42 -23.83
C ASP A 71 -2.65 3.79 -24.00
N GLU A 72 -2.36 4.14 -25.23
CA GLU A 72 -1.81 5.47 -25.52
C GLU A 72 -2.79 6.58 -25.13
N LEU A 73 -4.08 6.26 -25.11
CA LEU A 73 -5.13 7.23 -24.87
C LEU A 73 -5.56 7.32 -23.42
N SER A 74 -5.21 6.35 -22.59
CA SER A 74 -5.59 6.40 -21.19
C SER A 74 -4.59 5.65 -20.33
N THR A 75 -3.96 6.39 -19.43
CA THR A 75 -3.14 5.79 -18.39
C THR A 75 -4.05 5.45 -17.23
N ARG A 76 -4.22 4.16 -16.95
CA ARG A 76 -5.03 3.74 -15.83
C ARG A 76 -4.14 3.45 -14.65
N CYS A 77 -4.41 4.15 -13.57
CA CYS A 77 -3.71 3.94 -12.32
C CYS A 77 -4.65 3.33 -11.32
N LYS A 78 -4.16 2.34 -10.60
CA LYS A 78 -4.86 1.79 -9.45
C LYS A 78 -3.91 1.82 -8.28
N PHE A 79 -4.47 1.71 -7.09
CA PHE A 79 -3.67 1.82 -5.87
C PHE A 79 -3.78 0.53 -5.07
N ILE A 80 -2.71 0.17 -4.42
CA ILE A 80 -2.70 -0.99 -3.53
C ILE A 80 -2.31 -0.54 -2.12
N LEU A 81 -2.88 -1.21 -1.13
CA LEU A 81 -2.53 -1.03 0.27
C LEU A 81 -1.86 -2.31 0.74
N VAL A 82 -0.64 -2.19 1.24
CA VAL A 82 0.16 -3.34 1.66
C VAL A 82 0.37 -3.29 3.17
N SER A 83 0.04 -4.39 3.84
CA SER A 83 0.41 -4.59 5.24
C SER A 83 1.66 -5.47 5.25
N TRP A 84 2.77 -4.92 5.70
CA TRP A 84 4.04 -5.64 5.75
C TRP A 84 4.29 -6.13 7.17
N VAL A 85 4.43 -7.44 7.32
CA VAL A 85 4.72 -8.07 8.60
C VAL A 85 6.04 -8.83 8.43
N GLY A 86 7.14 -8.15 8.70
CA GLY A 86 8.46 -8.74 8.52
C GLY A 86 8.61 -10.02 9.33
N ALA A 87 9.19 -11.05 8.74
CA ALA A 87 9.27 -12.35 9.36
C ALA A 87 10.03 -12.34 10.69
N ASN A 88 11.00 -11.44 10.81
CA ASN A 88 11.84 -11.33 12.00
C ASN A 88 11.42 -10.19 12.93
N ALA A 89 10.27 -9.58 12.69
CA ALA A 89 9.76 -8.52 13.55
C ALA A 89 9.30 -9.10 14.90
N LYS A 90 9.22 -8.24 15.90
CA LYS A 90 8.78 -8.65 17.24
C LYS A 90 7.33 -9.14 17.21
N ILE A 91 7.05 -10.18 17.97
CA ILE A 91 5.73 -10.81 17.99
C ILE A 91 4.63 -9.81 18.33
N MET A 92 4.86 -8.94 19.30
CA MET A 92 3.87 -7.94 19.70
C MET A 92 3.56 -6.98 18.56
N ARG A 93 4.58 -6.61 17.78
CA ARG A 93 4.38 -5.73 16.63
C ARG A 93 3.60 -6.43 15.54
N LYS A 94 3.93 -7.68 15.26
CA LYS A 94 3.20 -8.47 14.27
C LYS A 94 1.71 -8.57 14.62
N ALA A 95 1.41 -8.78 15.90
CA ALA A 95 0.04 -8.93 16.34
C ALA A 95 -0.80 -7.67 16.14
N LYS A 96 -0.18 -6.50 16.16
CA LYS A 96 -0.90 -5.24 16.04
C LYS A 96 -1.19 -4.80 14.61
N ILE A 97 -0.50 -5.37 13.63
CA ILE A 97 -0.65 -4.94 12.24
C ILE A 97 -2.10 -5.06 11.76
N SER A 98 -2.70 -6.23 11.93
CA SER A 98 -4.08 -6.43 11.48
C SER A 98 -5.09 -5.65 12.32
N VAL A 99 -4.81 -5.51 13.61
CA VAL A 99 -5.69 -4.77 14.52
C VAL A 99 -5.71 -3.28 14.19
N GLN A 100 -4.56 -2.72 13.83
CA GLN A 100 -4.44 -1.29 13.58
C GLN A 100 -4.69 -0.92 12.11
N LEU A 101 -4.90 -1.90 11.25
CA LEU A 101 -5.16 -1.66 9.83
C LEU A 101 -6.38 -0.77 9.62
N SER A 102 -7.42 -0.93 10.44
CA SER A 102 -8.63 -0.12 10.30
C SER A 102 -8.36 1.36 10.50
N GLU A 103 -7.43 1.70 11.39
CA GLU A 103 -7.05 3.11 11.57
C GLU A 103 -6.29 3.64 10.36
N VAL A 104 -5.45 2.81 9.75
CA VAL A 104 -4.76 3.19 8.51
C VAL A 104 -5.79 3.45 7.41
N LYS A 105 -6.80 2.60 7.31
CA LYS A 105 -7.85 2.74 6.30
C LYS A 105 -8.71 3.99 6.53
N SER A 106 -8.70 4.55 7.71
CA SER A 106 -9.42 5.80 7.96
C SER A 106 -8.77 6.99 7.24
N VAL A 107 -7.50 6.88 6.90
CA VAL A 107 -6.75 7.88 6.15
C VAL A 107 -6.55 7.42 4.70
N VAL A 108 -6.09 6.19 4.54
CA VAL A 108 -5.82 5.60 3.21
C VAL A 108 -7.09 4.91 2.75
N LYS A 109 -7.97 5.66 2.09
CA LYS A 109 -9.32 5.19 1.77
C LYS A 109 -9.47 4.63 0.37
N VAL A 110 -8.65 5.05 -0.58
CA VAL A 110 -8.81 4.69 -1.99
C VAL A 110 -7.73 3.71 -2.41
N TYR A 111 -8.12 2.45 -2.57
CA TYR A 111 -7.24 1.41 -3.09
C TYR A 111 -8.10 0.33 -3.75
N ALA A 112 -7.51 -0.37 -4.71
CA ALA A 112 -8.23 -1.42 -5.44
C ALA A 112 -8.05 -2.78 -4.77
N VAL A 113 -6.88 -3.05 -4.20
CA VAL A 113 -6.56 -4.36 -3.62
C VAL A 113 -5.70 -4.15 -2.37
N GLU A 114 -5.95 -4.98 -1.35
CA GLU A 114 -5.10 -5.05 -0.16
C GLU A 114 -4.21 -6.28 -0.27
N PHE A 115 -2.99 -6.15 0.21
CA PHE A 115 -2.06 -7.27 0.33
C PHE A 115 -1.55 -7.34 1.75
N ALA A 116 -1.43 -8.57 2.27
CA ALA A 116 -0.73 -8.82 3.51
C ALA A 116 0.46 -9.70 3.18
N ALA A 117 1.64 -9.26 3.53
CA ALA A 117 2.87 -9.93 3.13
C ALA A 117 3.84 -10.09 4.28
N ASN A 118 4.52 -11.24 4.32
CA ASN A 118 5.55 -11.55 5.31
C ASN A 118 6.93 -11.59 4.68
N THR A 119 6.99 -11.81 3.38
CA THR A 119 8.23 -11.88 2.61
C THR A 119 8.04 -11.18 1.28
N LEU A 120 9.15 -10.85 0.64
CA LEU A 120 9.09 -10.25 -0.70
C LEU A 120 8.49 -11.19 -1.73
N ASN A 121 8.57 -12.49 -1.47
CA ASN A 121 7.96 -13.48 -2.36
C ASN A 121 6.43 -13.34 -2.43
N ASP A 122 5.82 -12.79 -1.38
CA ASP A 122 4.39 -12.53 -1.34
C ASP A 122 3.99 -11.32 -2.20
N LEU A 123 4.97 -10.55 -2.64
CA LEU A 123 4.75 -9.30 -3.36
C LEU A 123 5.46 -9.28 -4.72
N LYS A 124 5.48 -10.41 -5.40
CA LYS A 124 6.03 -10.45 -6.76
C LYS A 124 5.23 -9.53 -7.66
N GLN A 125 5.93 -8.70 -8.42
CA GLN A 125 5.30 -7.69 -9.26
C GLN A 125 4.25 -8.29 -10.19
N GLU A 126 4.56 -9.40 -10.83
CA GLU A 126 3.63 -10.06 -11.74
C GLU A 126 2.37 -10.54 -11.05
N ASP A 127 2.50 -11.05 -9.82
CA ASP A 127 1.34 -11.50 -9.04
C ASP A 127 0.49 -10.33 -8.58
N VAL A 128 1.13 -9.24 -8.17
CA VAL A 128 0.44 -8.02 -7.78
C VAL A 128 -0.31 -7.44 -8.96
N MET A 129 0.34 -7.34 -10.10
CA MET A 129 -0.29 -6.83 -11.31
C MET A 129 -1.48 -7.68 -11.73
N LEU A 130 -1.34 -8.99 -11.60
CA LEU A 130 -2.42 -9.91 -11.95
C LEU A 130 -3.63 -9.70 -11.05
N LYS A 131 -3.42 -9.57 -9.74
CA LYS A 131 -4.52 -9.34 -8.80
C LYS A 131 -5.19 -8.00 -9.02
N VAL A 132 -4.42 -6.96 -9.34
CA VAL A 132 -5.00 -5.66 -9.63
C VAL A 132 -5.85 -5.73 -10.89
N LYS A 133 -5.35 -6.40 -11.93
CA LYS A 133 -6.11 -6.57 -13.17
C LYS A 133 -7.37 -7.39 -12.93
N LYS A 134 -7.31 -8.43 -12.12
CA LYS A 134 -8.48 -9.24 -11.79
C LYS A 134 -9.52 -8.44 -11.02
N ALA A 135 -9.08 -7.58 -10.11
CA ALA A 135 -9.99 -6.72 -9.36
C ALA A 135 -10.74 -5.78 -10.29
N MET A 136 -10.05 -5.22 -11.29
CA MET A 136 -10.69 -4.39 -12.31
C MET A 136 -11.65 -5.20 -13.16
N GLY A 137 -11.22 -6.36 -13.62
CA GLY A 137 -12.04 -7.24 -14.42
C GLY A 137 -13.25 -7.76 -13.65
N ALA A 138 -13.04 -8.13 -12.39
CA ALA A 138 -14.13 -8.60 -11.55
C ALA A 138 -15.18 -7.53 -11.33
N ASN A 139 -14.75 -6.29 -11.11
CA ASN A 139 -15.68 -5.17 -10.95
C ASN A 139 -16.44 -4.93 -12.23
N TYR A 140 -15.76 -5.01 -13.36
CA TYR A 140 -16.37 -4.84 -14.66
C TYR A 140 -17.34 -5.97 -14.95
N ASP A 141 -16.92 -7.21 -14.72
CA ASP A 141 -17.76 -8.39 -14.96
C ASP A 141 -18.98 -8.39 -14.03
N ARG A 142 -18.80 -7.94 -12.80
CA ARG A 142 -19.90 -7.86 -11.84
C ARG A 142 -20.94 -6.87 -12.32
N GLN A 143 -20.51 -5.76 -12.89
CA GLN A 143 -21.45 -4.79 -13.45
C GLN A 143 -22.25 -5.38 -14.59
N SER A 144 -21.60 -6.17 -15.43
CA SER A 144 -22.29 -6.76 -16.58
C SER A 144 -23.13 -7.97 -16.20
N SER A 145 -22.78 -8.69 -15.14
CA SER A 145 -23.47 -9.90 -14.74
C SER A 145 -24.65 -9.68 -13.80
N GLN A 146 -24.78 -8.49 -13.28
CA GLN A 146 -25.90 -8.15 -12.37
C GLN A 146 -27.19 -7.82 -13.10
N TYR A 147 -27.15 -7.86 -14.39
CA TYR A 147 -28.30 -7.45 -15.22
C TYR A 147 -29.12 -8.60 -15.76
#